data_3af0d8a5c1936a20a8ce939b7de2bb68
#
_entry.id   3af0d8a5c1936a20a8ce939b7de2bb68
#
_cell.length_a   1.000
_cell.length_b   1.000
_cell.length_c   1.000
_cell.angle_alpha   90.00
_cell.angle_beta   90.00
_cell.angle_gamma   90.00
#
_symmetry.space_group_name_H-M   'P 1'
#
loop_
_entity.id
_entity.type
_entity.pdbx_description
1 polymer ?
#
loop_
_entity_poly.entity_id
_entity_poly.type
_entity_poly.pdbx_seq_one_letter_code
_entity_poly.pdbx_strand_id
1 'polypeptide(L)'
;MCIRDSLIGEGFRNVFTHGFMSFAAVGITVACLVVMGTFSLVAYNAQVQLQQLESEYEILAFVDESCDDAQTKAVGRAIEQRDNVKECVFISKEEAMKSFEARYEGDNMFQNLDPEILRDRYAVYVDDLSISGKTAQDIFDNVEGVANVRVDEDIAGGFITLRNVASVVCIALIAILLLVSVFIISNTIKLTTFDRRDEIAIMKMVGATNAFIRLPFVVEGFIIGIIAAAAAFFLEWGLYDFVLTKIQQLDTLKLFVLTPFTDCLLYTSDAA
;
A
#
# COMPACT_ATOMS: atom_id res chain seq x y z
N MET A 1 2.47 21.08 45.20
CA MET A 1 2.79 19.84 44.49
C MET A 1 1.47 19.22 44.06
N CYS A 2 1.14 19.29 42.74
CA CYS A 2 -0.17 18.87 42.26
C CYS A 2 -0.33 17.36 42.40
N ILE A 3 -1.47 16.89 42.91
CA ILE A 3 -1.85 15.48 43.02
C ILE A 3 -1.63 14.73 41.67
N ARG A 4 -1.74 15.44 40.57
CA ARG A 4 -1.52 14.98 39.20
C ARG A 4 -0.07 14.56 38.89
N ASP A 5 0.91 15.28 39.47
CA ASP A 5 2.35 14.98 39.24
C ASP A 5 2.77 13.73 40.04
N SER A 6 2.14 13.49 41.19
CA SER A 6 2.34 12.29 42.01
C SER A 6 1.81 11.04 41.32
N LEU A 7 0.66 11.11 40.63
CA LEU A 7 0.03 9.98 39.95
C LEU A 7 0.81 9.54 38.70
N ILE A 8 1.39 10.50 37.95
CA ILE A 8 2.25 10.21 36.78
C ILE A 8 3.58 9.60 37.26
N GLY A 9 4.16 10.13 38.32
CA GLY A 9 5.39 9.58 38.94
C GLY A 9 5.17 8.15 39.48
N GLU A 10 3.99 7.88 40.04
CA GLU A 10 3.62 6.56 40.54
C GLU A 10 3.39 5.55 39.40
N GLY A 11 2.76 5.96 38.29
CA GLY A 11 2.64 5.15 37.07
C GLY A 11 4.00 4.78 36.49
N PHE A 12 4.95 5.72 36.42
CA PHE A 12 6.32 5.48 35.96
C PHE A 12 7.07 4.48 36.88
N ARG A 13 6.98 4.69 38.19
CA ARG A 13 7.64 3.82 39.19
C ARG A 13 7.06 2.39 39.17
N ASN A 14 5.77 2.25 38.89
CA ASN A 14 5.09 0.96 38.82
C ASN A 14 5.55 0.09 37.65
N VAL A 15 5.80 0.67 36.48
CA VAL A 15 6.36 -0.03 35.31
C VAL A 15 7.71 -0.67 35.66
N PHE A 16 8.53 -0.02 36.52
CA PHE A 16 9.82 -0.55 36.95
C PHE A 16 9.74 -1.49 38.13
N THR A 17 8.76 -1.33 39.04
CA THR A 17 8.65 -2.16 40.26
C THR A 17 8.11 -3.57 39.95
N HIS A 18 7.21 -3.70 38.96
CA HIS A 18 6.72 -4.99 38.43
C HIS A 18 7.39 -5.32 37.08
N GLY A 19 8.68 -5.03 36.95
CA GLY A 19 9.43 -5.00 35.70
C GLY A 19 9.27 -6.22 34.80
N PHE A 20 9.14 -7.42 35.33
CA PHE A 20 9.01 -8.63 34.49
C PHE A 20 7.67 -8.70 33.74
N MET A 21 6.56 -8.36 34.41
CA MET A 21 5.22 -8.38 33.76
C MET A 21 5.09 -7.23 32.74
N SER A 22 5.53 -6.02 33.12
CA SER A 22 5.52 -4.86 32.21
C SER A 22 6.44 -5.07 31.02
N PHE A 23 7.63 -5.69 31.25
CA PHE A 23 8.56 -6.05 30.16
C PHE A 23 7.95 -7.06 29.19
N ALA A 24 7.28 -8.10 29.70
CA ALA A 24 6.58 -9.07 28.87
C ALA A 24 5.45 -8.41 28.06
N ALA A 25 4.67 -7.51 28.68
CA ALA A 25 3.61 -6.76 28.00
C ALA A 25 4.17 -5.86 26.86
N VAL A 26 5.24 -5.11 27.15
CA VAL A 26 5.93 -4.30 26.15
C VAL A 26 6.44 -5.19 25.01
N GLY A 27 7.12 -6.29 25.31
CA GLY A 27 7.68 -7.19 24.31
C GLY A 27 6.61 -7.77 23.37
N ILE A 28 5.48 -8.23 23.91
CA ILE A 28 4.39 -8.76 23.11
C ILE A 28 3.73 -7.64 22.27
N THR A 29 3.54 -6.44 22.86
CA THR A 29 2.96 -5.30 22.14
C THR A 29 3.89 -4.86 21.00
N VAL A 30 5.21 -4.79 21.23
CA VAL A 30 6.21 -4.51 20.19
C VAL A 30 6.11 -5.55 19.07
N ALA A 31 6.07 -6.84 19.40
CA ALA A 31 5.95 -7.88 18.38
C ALA A 31 4.68 -7.72 17.54
N CYS A 32 3.52 -7.44 18.16
CA CYS A 32 2.28 -7.20 17.45
C CYS A 32 2.36 -5.96 16.54
N LEU A 33 2.96 -4.86 17.03
CA LEU A 33 3.11 -3.64 16.25
C LEU A 33 4.07 -3.81 15.07
N VAL A 34 5.18 -4.51 15.26
CA VAL A 34 6.13 -4.83 14.17
C VAL A 34 5.46 -5.71 13.10
N VAL A 35 4.71 -6.74 13.50
CA VAL A 35 3.99 -7.56 12.53
C VAL A 35 2.95 -6.72 11.77
N MET A 36 2.19 -5.88 12.47
CA MET A 36 1.18 -4.99 11.86
C MET A 36 1.83 -4.00 10.87
N GLY A 37 2.93 -3.36 11.27
CA GLY A 37 3.65 -2.41 10.43
C GLY A 37 4.28 -3.10 9.21
N THR A 38 4.90 -4.28 9.39
CA THR A 38 5.43 -5.07 8.26
C THR A 38 4.36 -5.39 7.24
N PHE A 39 3.16 -5.82 7.67
CA PHE A 39 2.04 -6.06 6.75
C PHE A 39 1.58 -4.77 6.06
N SER A 40 1.54 -3.64 6.77
CA SER A 40 1.20 -2.34 6.17
C SER A 40 2.22 -1.92 5.12
N LEU A 41 3.51 -2.08 5.38
CA LEU A 41 4.58 -1.77 4.43
C LEU A 41 4.54 -2.68 3.20
N VAL A 42 4.31 -3.98 3.38
CA VAL A 42 4.14 -4.92 2.27
C VAL A 42 2.93 -4.56 1.42
N ALA A 43 1.80 -4.23 2.05
CA ALA A 43 0.59 -3.82 1.35
C ALA A 43 0.81 -2.54 0.53
N TYR A 44 1.47 -1.54 1.12
CA TYR A 44 1.79 -0.29 0.45
C TYR A 44 2.70 -0.51 -0.76
N ASN A 45 3.82 -1.23 -0.58
CA ASN A 45 4.73 -1.54 -1.69
C ASN A 45 4.03 -2.36 -2.80
N ALA A 46 3.16 -3.30 -2.44
CA ALA A 46 2.37 -4.05 -3.41
C ALA A 46 1.42 -3.13 -4.19
N GLN A 47 0.76 -2.18 -3.53
CA GLN A 47 -0.09 -1.19 -4.21
C GLN A 47 0.71 -0.31 -5.18
N VAL A 48 1.88 0.19 -4.77
CA VAL A 48 2.75 1.01 -5.63
C VAL A 48 3.21 0.21 -6.86
N GLN A 49 3.60 -1.05 -6.68
CA GLN A 49 3.98 -1.93 -7.78
C GLN A 49 2.80 -2.19 -8.74
N LEU A 50 1.62 -2.44 -8.21
CA LEU A 50 0.42 -2.63 -9.03
C LEU A 50 0.07 -1.35 -9.81
N GLN A 51 0.14 -0.18 -9.18
CA GLN A 51 -0.08 1.10 -9.86
C GLN A 51 0.94 1.34 -10.98
N GLN A 52 2.19 0.95 -10.79
CA GLN A 52 3.20 1.04 -11.83
C GLN A 52 2.87 0.12 -13.01
N LEU A 53 2.48 -1.14 -12.74
CA LEU A 53 2.04 -2.07 -13.78
C LEU A 53 0.74 -1.59 -14.45
N GLU A 54 -0.19 -1.04 -13.69
CA GLU A 54 -1.41 -0.42 -14.22
C GLU A 54 -1.09 0.76 -15.15
N SER A 55 -0.06 1.56 -14.83
CA SER A 55 0.36 2.70 -15.65
C SER A 55 1.09 2.30 -16.94
N GLU A 56 1.59 1.09 -17.03
CA GLU A 56 2.19 0.51 -18.25
C GLU A 56 1.14 -0.18 -19.13
N TYR A 57 -0.09 -0.34 -18.63
CA TYR A 57 -1.19 -0.92 -19.39
C TYR A 57 -1.69 0.07 -20.45
N GLU A 58 -1.68 -0.35 -21.70
CA GLU A 58 -2.05 0.47 -22.84
C GLU A 58 -3.31 -0.06 -23.54
N ILE A 59 -4.20 0.85 -23.93
CA ILE A 59 -5.26 0.60 -24.90
C ILE A 59 -4.69 0.89 -26.28
N LEU A 60 -4.83 -0.04 -27.21
CA LEU A 60 -4.34 0.14 -28.57
C LEU A 60 -5.47 0.63 -29.48
N ALA A 61 -5.38 1.89 -29.93
CA ALA A 61 -6.28 2.47 -30.91
C ALA A 61 -5.60 2.45 -32.32
N PHE A 62 -6.13 1.63 -33.21
CA PHE A 62 -5.60 1.47 -34.56
C PHE A 62 -6.17 2.56 -35.47
N VAL A 63 -5.30 3.25 -36.18
CA VAL A 63 -5.67 4.27 -37.16
C VAL A 63 -6.16 3.63 -38.46
N ASP A 64 -7.14 4.24 -39.10
CA ASP A 64 -7.62 3.80 -40.40
C ASP A 64 -6.56 4.04 -41.49
N GLU A 65 -6.34 3.08 -42.36
CA GLU A 65 -5.34 3.15 -43.44
C GLU A 65 -5.62 4.24 -44.47
N SER A 66 -6.84 4.73 -44.52
CA SER A 66 -7.24 5.82 -45.40
C SER A 66 -6.82 7.22 -44.87
N CYS A 67 -6.35 7.31 -43.63
CA CYS A 67 -5.94 8.55 -43.00
C CYS A 67 -4.56 9.00 -43.52
N ASP A 68 -4.45 10.29 -43.88
CA ASP A 68 -3.17 10.92 -44.16
C ASP A 68 -2.44 11.30 -42.84
N ASP A 69 -1.19 11.75 -42.93
CA ASP A 69 -0.37 12.16 -41.76
C ASP A 69 -1.03 13.28 -40.95
N ALA A 70 -1.80 14.19 -41.59
CA ALA A 70 -2.47 15.28 -40.91
C ALA A 70 -3.70 14.77 -40.15
N GLN A 71 -4.44 13.82 -40.73
CA GLN A 71 -5.59 13.16 -40.14
C GLN A 71 -5.16 12.26 -38.98
N THR A 72 -4.07 11.50 -39.15
CA THR A 72 -3.49 10.68 -38.08
C THR A 72 -3.17 11.53 -36.84
N LYS A 73 -2.51 12.69 -37.04
CA LYS A 73 -2.25 13.61 -35.92
C LYS A 73 -3.53 14.23 -35.31
N ALA A 74 -4.57 14.38 -36.10
CA ALA A 74 -5.87 14.87 -35.61
C ALA A 74 -6.55 13.80 -34.73
N VAL A 75 -6.46 12.52 -35.11
CA VAL A 75 -6.91 11.38 -34.32
C VAL A 75 -6.25 11.38 -32.96
N GLY A 76 -4.91 11.51 -32.89
CA GLY A 76 -4.19 11.54 -31.61
C GLY A 76 -4.68 12.66 -30.68
N ARG A 77 -4.84 13.88 -31.22
CA ARG A 77 -5.37 15.01 -30.43
C ARG A 77 -6.82 14.82 -29.98
N ALA A 78 -7.63 14.15 -30.79
CA ALA A 78 -9.00 13.83 -30.42
C ALA A 78 -9.08 12.75 -29.31
N ILE A 79 -8.16 11.80 -29.33
CA ILE A 79 -8.01 10.79 -28.24
C ILE A 79 -7.55 11.46 -26.95
N GLU A 80 -6.54 12.34 -26.98
CA GLU A 80 -6.02 13.06 -25.80
C GLU A 80 -7.07 13.91 -25.08
N GLN A 81 -8.11 14.35 -25.79
CA GLN A 81 -9.22 15.16 -25.24
C GLN A 81 -10.32 14.31 -24.59
N ARG A 82 -10.23 12.99 -24.61
CA ARG A 82 -11.23 12.13 -24.02
C ARG A 82 -11.04 11.99 -22.51
N ASP A 83 -12.15 11.79 -21.83
CA ASP A 83 -12.15 11.53 -20.40
C ASP A 83 -11.36 10.24 -20.08
N ASN A 84 -10.65 10.22 -18.95
CA ASN A 84 -9.83 9.09 -18.51
C ASN A 84 -8.58 8.81 -19.36
N VAL A 85 -8.23 9.63 -20.32
CA VAL A 85 -6.99 9.52 -21.09
C VAL A 85 -5.90 10.35 -20.41
N LYS A 86 -4.83 9.70 -20.00
CA LYS A 86 -3.67 10.30 -19.34
C LYS A 86 -2.62 10.74 -20.35
N GLU A 87 -2.30 9.87 -21.29
CA GLU A 87 -1.28 10.06 -22.31
C GLU A 87 -1.63 9.28 -23.57
N CYS A 88 -1.25 9.80 -24.73
CA CYS A 88 -1.47 9.16 -26.01
C CYS A 88 -0.18 9.21 -26.84
N VAL A 89 0.40 8.04 -27.09
CA VAL A 89 1.69 7.92 -27.81
C VAL A 89 1.47 7.29 -29.16
N PHE A 90 1.91 7.96 -30.23
CA PHE A 90 1.87 7.41 -31.57
C PHE A 90 2.94 6.35 -31.77
N ILE A 91 2.58 5.20 -32.33
CA ILE A 91 3.47 4.10 -32.68
C ILE A 91 3.24 3.77 -34.14
N SER A 92 4.25 4.01 -34.96
CA SER A 92 4.19 3.66 -36.39
C SER A 92 4.23 2.15 -36.59
N LYS A 93 3.75 1.68 -37.75
CA LYS A 93 3.82 0.25 -38.12
C LYS A 93 5.24 -0.29 -38.09
N GLU A 94 6.24 0.52 -38.46
CA GLU A 94 7.68 0.13 -38.42
C GLU A 94 8.18 -0.02 -36.98
N GLU A 95 7.77 0.87 -36.09
CA GLU A 95 8.14 0.82 -34.67
C GLU A 95 7.42 -0.35 -33.95
N ALA A 96 6.17 -0.55 -34.30
CA ALA A 96 5.40 -1.70 -33.85
C ALA A 96 6.02 -3.04 -34.28
N MET A 97 6.55 -3.13 -35.51
CA MET A 97 7.24 -4.31 -36.01
C MET A 97 8.54 -4.57 -35.25
N LYS A 98 9.36 -3.53 -35.03
CA LYS A 98 10.58 -3.66 -34.23
C LYS A 98 10.30 -4.16 -32.80
N SER A 99 9.26 -3.64 -32.17
CA SER A 99 8.86 -4.08 -30.83
C SER A 99 8.37 -5.53 -30.84
N PHE A 100 7.68 -5.95 -31.90
CA PHE A 100 7.22 -7.31 -32.09
C PHE A 100 8.40 -8.28 -32.29
N GLU A 101 9.34 -7.96 -33.17
CA GLU A 101 10.55 -8.74 -33.41
C GLU A 101 11.40 -8.89 -32.13
N ALA A 102 11.58 -7.81 -31.37
CA ALA A 102 12.32 -7.84 -30.11
C ALA A 102 11.66 -8.76 -29.06
N ARG A 103 10.33 -8.82 -29.05
CA ARG A 103 9.58 -9.67 -28.11
C ARG A 103 9.69 -11.16 -28.42
N TYR A 104 9.84 -11.50 -29.70
CA TYR A 104 9.95 -12.88 -30.20
C TYR A 104 11.37 -13.19 -30.72
N GLU A 105 12.38 -12.56 -30.16
CA GLU A 105 13.79 -12.77 -30.48
C GLU A 105 14.16 -14.24 -30.21
N GLY A 106 14.41 -15.01 -31.28
CA GLY A 106 14.73 -16.45 -31.22
C GLY A 106 13.68 -17.39 -31.86
N ASP A 107 12.51 -16.90 -32.21
CA ASP A 107 11.51 -17.68 -32.95
C ASP A 107 11.56 -17.37 -34.44
N ASN A 108 12.08 -18.33 -35.23
CA ASN A 108 12.23 -18.19 -36.68
C ASN A 108 10.90 -18.00 -37.44
N MET A 109 9.77 -18.24 -36.79
CA MET A 109 8.44 -18.12 -37.41
C MET A 109 8.03 -16.66 -37.65
N PHE A 110 8.56 -15.73 -36.85
CA PHE A 110 8.20 -14.31 -36.88
C PHE A 110 9.30 -13.42 -37.50
N GLN A 111 10.42 -13.98 -37.96
CA GLN A 111 11.48 -13.26 -38.62
C GLN A 111 11.10 -12.94 -40.09
N ASN A 112 11.30 -11.71 -40.52
CA ASN A 112 11.02 -11.18 -41.85
C ASN A 112 9.51 -11.01 -42.18
N LEU A 113 8.68 -10.65 -41.23
CA LEU A 113 7.32 -10.19 -41.50
C LEU A 113 7.36 -8.80 -42.13
N ASP A 114 6.48 -8.55 -43.11
CA ASP A 114 6.34 -7.26 -43.71
C ASP A 114 5.70 -6.27 -42.74
N PRO A 115 6.29 -5.09 -42.47
CA PRO A 115 5.67 -4.08 -41.63
C PRO A 115 4.27 -3.65 -42.08
N GLU A 116 3.93 -3.82 -43.36
CA GLU A 116 2.59 -3.51 -43.89
C GLU A 116 1.47 -4.38 -43.34
N ILE A 117 1.81 -5.49 -42.65
CA ILE A 117 0.82 -6.31 -41.95
C ILE A 117 0.28 -5.61 -40.68
N LEU A 118 1.09 -4.72 -40.13
CA LEU A 118 0.73 -3.90 -38.95
C LEU A 118 0.19 -2.56 -39.38
N ARG A 119 -0.68 -1.99 -38.54
CA ARG A 119 -1.26 -0.66 -38.71
C ARG A 119 -0.59 0.34 -37.76
N ASP A 120 -0.59 1.58 -38.18
CA ASP A 120 -0.32 2.69 -37.30
C ASP A 120 -1.32 2.69 -36.15
N ARG A 121 -0.86 2.97 -34.96
CA ARG A 121 -1.67 2.91 -33.75
C ARG A 121 -1.27 3.95 -32.73
N TYR A 122 -2.19 4.26 -31.86
CA TYR A 122 -1.95 5.01 -30.66
C TYR A 122 -1.96 4.07 -29.45
N ALA A 123 -0.91 4.13 -28.63
CA ALA A 123 -0.91 3.57 -27.29
C ALA A 123 -1.54 4.61 -26.36
N VAL A 124 -2.69 4.30 -25.81
CA VAL A 124 -3.47 5.18 -24.94
C VAL A 124 -3.36 4.68 -23.52
N TYR A 125 -2.74 5.50 -22.66
CA TYR A 125 -2.64 5.24 -21.24
C TYR A 125 -3.79 5.90 -20.52
N VAL A 126 -4.38 5.20 -19.55
CA VAL A 126 -5.59 5.66 -18.82
C VAL A 126 -5.28 5.94 -17.36
N ASP A 127 -6.04 6.88 -16.75
CA ASP A 127 -5.93 7.17 -15.33
C ASP A 127 -6.60 6.10 -14.45
N ASP A 128 -7.77 5.61 -14.86
CA ASP A 128 -8.53 4.58 -14.16
C ASP A 128 -8.77 3.36 -15.06
N LEU A 129 -8.11 2.26 -14.70
CA LEU A 129 -8.21 0.99 -15.42
C LEU A 129 -9.62 0.37 -15.34
N SER A 130 -10.38 0.67 -14.28
CA SER A 130 -11.70 0.08 -14.04
C SER A 130 -12.73 0.47 -15.09
N ILE A 131 -12.50 1.57 -15.79
CA ILE A 131 -13.35 2.07 -16.88
C ILE A 131 -12.66 2.01 -18.25
N SER A 132 -11.54 1.30 -18.37
CA SER A 132 -10.77 1.18 -19.64
C SER A 132 -11.62 0.68 -20.81
N GLY A 133 -12.51 -0.29 -20.59
CA GLY A 133 -13.44 -0.77 -21.62
C GLY A 133 -14.42 0.30 -22.11
N LYS A 134 -14.93 1.14 -21.19
CA LYS A 134 -15.80 2.28 -21.57
C LYS A 134 -15.01 3.35 -22.33
N THR A 135 -13.79 3.63 -21.89
CA THR A 135 -12.89 4.58 -22.57
C THR A 135 -12.55 4.09 -23.97
N ALA A 136 -12.25 2.80 -24.13
CA ALA A 136 -12.00 2.19 -25.44
C ALA A 136 -13.21 2.30 -26.35
N GLN A 137 -14.40 2.03 -25.85
CA GLN A 137 -15.66 2.16 -26.62
C GLN A 137 -15.94 3.62 -26.97
N ASP A 138 -15.73 4.57 -26.07
CA ASP A 138 -15.89 6.00 -26.34
C ASP A 138 -14.94 6.49 -27.45
N ILE A 139 -13.68 6.04 -27.42
CA ILE A 139 -12.69 6.33 -28.47
C ILE A 139 -13.16 5.76 -29.81
N PHE A 140 -13.62 4.51 -29.84
CA PHE A 140 -14.09 3.87 -31.06
C PHE A 140 -15.32 4.55 -31.67
N ASP A 141 -16.30 4.92 -30.84
CA ASP A 141 -17.58 5.45 -31.31
C ASP A 141 -17.51 6.94 -31.68
N ASN A 142 -16.61 7.70 -31.05
CA ASN A 142 -16.64 9.17 -31.14
C ASN A 142 -15.36 9.80 -31.72
N VAL A 143 -14.33 9.00 -32.09
CA VAL A 143 -13.13 9.54 -32.76
C VAL A 143 -13.09 9.08 -34.20
N GLU A 144 -13.31 10.03 -35.12
CA GLU A 144 -13.20 9.77 -36.56
C GLU A 144 -11.78 9.39 -36.94
N GLY A 145 -11.60 8.36 -37.76
CA GLY A 145 -10.28 7.88 -38.23
C GLY A 145 -9.68 6.77 -37.36
N VAL A 146 -10.41 6.28 -36.35
CA VAL A 146 -10.06 5.06 -35.59
C VAL A 146 -10.74 3.88 -36.25
N ALA A 147 -9.96 2.90 -36.73
CA ALA A 147 -10.47 1.69 -37.38
C ALA A 147 -10.88 0.61 -36.37
N ASN A 148 -10.16 0.48 -35.27
CA ASN A 148 -10.42 -0.47 -34.21
C ASN A 148 -9.76 -0.02 -32.91
N VAL A 149 -10.31 -0.47 -31.79
CA VAL A 149 -9.68 -0.28 -30.47
C VAL A 149 -9.60 -1.63 -29.77
N ARG A 150 -8.40 -1.95 -29.31
CA ARG A 150 -8.15 -3.19 -28.56
C ARG A 150 -7.83 -2.87 -27.12
N VAL A 151 -8.59 -3.48 -26.22
CA VAL A 151 -8.41 -3.45 -24.78
C VAL A 151 -8.42 -4.89 -24.25
N ASP A 152 -7.47 -5.22 -23.40
CA ASP A 152 -7.43 -6.53 -22.73
C ASP A 152 -8.16 -6.43 -21.38
N GLU A 153 -9.50 -6.50 -21.42
CA GLU A 153 -10.35 -6.37 -20.23
C GLU A 153 -10.05 -7.44 -19.17
N ASP A 154 -9.67 -8.65 -19.59
CA ASP A 154 -9.32 -9.74 -18.68
C ASP A 154 -8.07 -9.40 -17.85
N ILE A 155 -7.07 -8.77 -18.46
CA ILE A 155 -5.85 -8.33 -17.79
C ILE A 155 -6.16 -7.17 -16.84
N ALA A 156 -6.88 -6.16 -17.32
CA ALA A 156 -7.31 -5.02 -16.51
C ALA A 156 -8.15 -5.46 -15.30
N GLY A 157 -9.13 -6.33 -15.51
CA GLY A 157 -9.96 -6.92 -14.45
C GLY A 157 -9.15 -7.74 -13.45
N GLY A 158 -8.12 -8.44 -13.92
CA GLY A 158 -7.17 -9.19 -13.09
C GLY A 158 -6.41 -8.30 -12.12
N PHE A 159 -5.84 -7.19 -12.58
CA PHE A 159 -5.14 -6.21 -11.73
C PHE A 159 -6.06 -5.59 -10.67
N ILE A 160 -7.26 -5.17 -11.06
CA ILE A 160 -8.25 -4.60 -10.14
C ILE A 160 -8.64 -5.61 -9.07
N THR A 161 -8.92 -6.86 -9.47
CA THR A 161 -9.29 -7.92 -8.54
C THR A 161 -8.15 -8.21 -7.56
N LEU A 162 -6.92 -8.33 -8.05
CA LEU A 162 -5.74 -8.57 -7.21
C LEU A 162 -5.54 -7.45 -6.19
N ARG A 163 -5.64 -6.19 -6.62
CA ARG A 163 -5.55 -5.01 -5.75
C ARG A 163 -6.61 -5.04 -4.65
N ASN A 164 -7.87 -5.30 -5.00
CA ASN A 164 -8.98 -5.31 -4.06
C ASN A 164 -8.85 -6.46 -3.05
N VAL A 165 -8.52 -7.66 -3.51
CA VAL A 165 -8.31 -8.82 -2.63
C VAL A 165 -7.14 -8.56 -1.67
N ALA A 166 -6.01 -8.07 -2.17
CA ALA A 166 -4.85 -7.74 -1.34
C ALA A 166 -5.21 -6.69 -0.28
N SER A 167 -5.91 -5.62 -0.66
CA SER A 167 -6.36 -4.57 0.25
C SER A 167 -7.28 -5.09 1.35
N VAL A 168 -8.30 -5.89 0.99
CA VAL A 168 -9.23 -6.49 1.97
C VAL A 168 -8.51 -7.41 2.95
N VAL A 169 -7.60 -8.25 2.45
CA VAL A 169 -6.81 -9.17 3.30
C VAL A 169 -5.92 -8.37 4.26
N CYS A 170 -5.23 -7.34 3.78
CA CYS A 170 -4.37 -6.50 4.62
C CYS A 170 -5.18 -5.76 5.70
N ILE A 171 -6.31 -5.15 5.36
CA ILE A 171 -7.18 -4.46 6.32
C ILE A 171 -7.70 -5.45 7.37
N ALA A 172 -8.13 -6.64 6.97
CA ALA A 172 -8.60 -7.66 7.90
C ALA A 172 -7.49 -8.11 8.87
N LEU A 173 -6.26 -8.33 8.37
CA LEU A 173 -5.11 -8.69 9.21
C LEU A 173 -4.76 -7.58 10.20
N ILE A 174 -4.71 -6.33 9.76
CA ILE A 174 -4.45 -5.17 10.61
C ILE A 174 -5.51 -5.08 11.73
N ALA A 175 -6.79 -5.23 11.39
CA ALA A 175 -7.87 -5.19 12.35
C ALA A 175 -7.77 -6.32 13.40
N ILE A 176 -7.46 -7.54 12.98
CA ILE A 176 -7.26 -8.68 13.88
C ILE A 176 -6.06 -8.43 14.83
N LEU A 177 -4.92 -7.98 14.29
CA LEU A 177 -3.73 -7.70 15.09
C LEU A 177 -3.97 -6.56 16.09
N LEU A 178 -4.72 -5.53 15.69
CA LEU A 178 -5.11 -4.45 16.58
C LEU A 178 -5.99 -4.96 17.73
N LEU A 179 -6.99 -5.80 17.45
CA LEU A 179 -7.83 -6.44 18.48
C LEU A 179 -6.99 -7.29 19.44
N VAL A 180 -6.07 -8.08 18.92
CA VAL A 180 -5.15 -8.89 19.72
C VAL A 180 -4.28 -8.00 20.61
N SER A 181 -3.73 -6.92 20.10
CA SER A 181 -2.92 -5.96 20.88
C SER A 181 -3.73 -5.33 22.03
N VAL A 182 -4.93 -4.85 21.74
CA VAL A 182 -5.85 -4.29 22.77
C VAL A 182 -6.20 -5.34 23.83
N PHE A 183 -6.47 -6.59 23.42
CA PHE A 183 -6.78 -7.69 24.32
C PHE A 183 -5.60 -8.00 25.26
N ILE A 184 -4.39 -8.03 24.74
CA ILE A 184 -3.16 -8.28 25.51
C ILE A 184 -2.94 -7.18 26.55
N ILE A 185 -3.02 -5.91 26.14
CA ILE A 185 -2.85 -4.76 27.04
C ILE A 185 -3.94 -4.81 28.13
N SER A 186 -5.19 -5.06 27.76
CA SER A 186 -6.30 -5.16 28.70
C SER A 186 -6.10 -6.29 29.73
N ASN A 187 -5.60 -7.43 29.26
CA ASN A 187 -5.34 -8.59 30.14
C ASN A 187 -4.18 -8.33 31.10
N THR A 188 -3.13 -7.64 30.63
CA THR A 188 -1.99 -7.21 31.46
C THR A 188 -2.43 -6.25 32.56
N ILE A 189 -3.23 -5.23 32.21
CA ILE A 189 -3.78 -4.27 33.17
C ILE A 189 -4.64 -4.99 34.20
N LYS A 190 -5.47 -5.94 33.79
CA LYS A 190 -6.30 -6.73 34.68
C LYS A 190 -5.47 -7.54 35.68
N LEU A 191 -4.36 -8.12 35.24
CA LEU A 191 -3.46 -8.91 36.07
C LEU A 191 -2.76 -8.02 37.10
N THR A 192 -2.21 -6.88 36.67
CA THR A 192 -1.60 -5.87 37.55
C THR A 192 -2.60 -5.33 38.60
N THR A 193 -3.85 -5.12 38.18
CA THR A 193 -4.92 -4.68 39.09
C THR A 193 -5.24 -5.75 40.14
N PHE A 194 -5.19 -7.04 39.76
CA PHE A 194 -5.42 -8.14 40.70
C PHE A 194 -4.31 -8.25 41.75
N ASP A 195 -3.06 -8.07 41.37
CA ASP A 195 -1.92 -8.08 42.29
C ASP A 195 -1.99 -6.96 43.34
N ARG A 196 -2.65 -5.85 43.01
CA ARG A 196 -2.84 -4.67 43.90
C ARG A 196 -4.19 -4.62 44.58
N ARG A 197 -4.91 -5.73 44.62
CA ARG A 197 -6.28 -5.78 45.20
C ARG A 197 -6.38 -5.25 46.63
N ASP A 198 -5.35 -5.52 47.46
CA ASP A 198 -5.34 -5.10 48.88
C ASP A 198 -5.16 -3.58 49.02
N GLU A 199 -4.29 -2.96 48.21
CA GLU A 199 -4.13 -1.52 48.15
C GLU A 199 -5.41 -0.83 47.66
N ILE A 200 -6.05 -1.40 46.62
CA ILE A 200 -7.34 -0.92 46.11
C ILE A 200 -8.46 -1.03 47.17
N ALA A 201 -8.47 -2.09 47.96
CA ALA A 201 -9.43 -2.27 49.04
C ALA A 201 -9.25 -1.17 50.11
N ILE A 202 -8.04 -0.86 50.52
CA ILE A 202 -7.72 0.22 51.45
C ILE A 202 -8.16 1.58 50.88
N MET A 203 -7.85 1.88 49.60
CA MET A 203 -8.28 3.14 48.96
C MET A 203 -9.83 3.26 48.95
N LYS A 204 -10.55 2.17 48.71
CA LYS A 204 -12.03 2.15 48.78
C LYS A 204 -12.56 2.40 50.18
N MET A 205 -11.94 1.84 51.21
CA MET A 205 -12.34 2.03 52.59
C MET A 205 -12.20 3.49 53.04
N VAL A 206 -11.18 4.22 52.49
CA VAL A 206 -10.96 5.65 52.76
C VAL A 206 -11.87 6.56 51.91
N GLY A 207 -12.72 5.96 51.02
CA GLY A 207 -13.70 6.70 50.21
C GLY A 207 -13.17 7.20 48.85
N ALA A 208 -12.08 6.64 48.31
CA ALA A 208 -11.59 6.98 47.00
C ALA A 208 -12.59 6.64 45.88
N THR A 209 -12.77 7.54 44.93
CA THR A 209 -13.65 7.34 43.78
C THR A 209 -13.10 6.28 42.82
N ASN A 210 -13.98 5.59 42.09
CA ASN A 210 -13.56 4.59 41.09
C ASN A 210 -12.65 5.19 40.00
N ALA A 211 -12.86 6.44 39.64
CA ALA A 211 -12.01 7.14 38.66
C ALA A 211 -10.59 7.33 39.19
N PHE A 212 -10.43 7.73 40.47
CA PHE A 212 -9.14 7.89 41.11
C PHE A 212 -8.35 6.58 41.18
N ILE A 213 -9.05 5.46 41.47
CA ILE A 213 -8.43 4.13 41.55
C ILE A 213 -7.99 3.63 40.16
N ARG A 214 -8.73 3.96 39.09
CA ARG A 214 -8.42 3.48 37.72
C ARG A 214 -7.35 4.31 37.01
N LEU A 215 -7.21 5.59 37.36
CA LEU A 215 -6.32 6.54 36.67
C LEU A 215 -4.86 6.05 36.58
N PRO A 216 -4.21 5.52 37.65
CA PRO A 216 -2.85 5.01 37.56
C PRO A 216 -2.66 3.90 36.52
N PHE A 217 -3.64 2.98 36.40
CA PHE A 217 -3.59 1.87 35.46
C PHE A 217 -3.76 2.33 33.99
N VAL A 218 -4.56 3.37 33.77
CA VAL A 218 -4.70 3.99 32.43
C VAL A 218 -3.39 4.66 32.04
N VAL A 219 -2.76 5.38 32.96
CA VAL A 219 -1.45 6.01 32.73
C VAL A 219 -0.37 4.96 32.47
N GLU A 220 -0.35 3.86 33.24
CA GLU A 220 0.55 2.73 33.03
C GLU A 220 0.39 2.13 31.64
N GLY A 221 -0.83 1.83 31.20
CA GLY A 221 -1.12 1.31 29.86
C GLY A 221 -0.70 2.28 28.75
N PHE A 222 -0.88 3.59 28.97
CA PHE A 222 -0.46 4.61 28.01
C PHE A 222 1.07 4.70 27.88
N ILE A 223 1.79 4.61 28.99
CA ILE A 223 3.26 4.59 29.01
C ILE A 223 3.79 3.33 28.31
N ILE A 224 3.25 2.16 28.63
CA ILE A 224 3.58 0.90 27.96
C ILE A 224 3.36 1.01 26.45
N GLY A 225 2.21 1.58 26.03
CA GLY A 225 1.88 1.79 24.62
C GLY A 225 2.88 2.70 23.90
N ILE A 226 3.27 3.82 24.50
CA ILE A 226 4.26 4.75 23.91
C ILE A 226 5.64 4.10 23.78
N ILE A 227 6.10 3.40 24.83
CA ILE A 227 7.41 2.72 24.80
C ILE A 227 7.40 1.61 23.73
N ALA A 228 6.33 0.82 23.66
CA ALA A 228 6.18 -0.23 22.67
C ALA A 228 6.12 0.34 21.24
N ALA A 229 5.39 1.42 21.02
CA ALA A 229 5.29 2.08 19.73
C ALA A 229 6.65 2.63 19.25
N ALA A 230 7.39 3.30 20.15
CA ALA A 230 8.72 3.80 19.84
C ALA A 230 9.71 2.67 19.53
N ALA A 231 9.71 1.60 20.33
CA ALA A 231 10.57 0.45 20.11
C ALA A 231 10.22 -0.28 18.79
N ALA A 232 8.94 -0.47 18.52
CA ALA A 232 8.46 -1.08 17.26
C ALA A 232 8.86 -0.24 16.05
N PHE A 233 8.70 1.08 16.12
CA PHE A 233 9.07 1.99 15.04
C PHE A 233 10.56 1.91 14.68
N PHE A 234 11.46 1.98 15.67
CA PHE A 234 12.90 1.88 15.40
C PHE A 234 13.31 0.49 14.90
N LEU A 235 12.70 -0.57 15.44
CA LEU A 235 12.92 -1.94 14.96
C LEU A 235 12.51 -2.08 13.50
N GLU A 236 11.33 -1.58 13.15
CA GLU A 236 10.78 -1.69 11.81
C GLU A 236 11.57 -0.87 10.80
N TRP A 237 11.97 0.36 11.17
CA TRP A 237 12.85 1.16 10.34
C TRP A 237 14.17 0.44 10.06
N GLY A 238 14.82 -0.11 11.10
CA GLY A 238 16.07 -0.84 10.93
C GLY A 238 15.93 -2.13 10.10
N LEU A 239 14.84 -2.88 10.29
CA LEU A 239 14.55 -4.08 9.51
C LEU A 239 14.28 -3.74 8.04
N TYR A 240 13.50 -2.71 7.79
CA TYR A 240 13.16 -2.28 6.44
C TYR A 240 14.38 -1.78 5.67
N ASP A 241 15.22 -0.95 6.30
CA ASP A 241 16.46 -0.46 5.70
C ASP A 241 17.45 -1.60 5.42
N PHE A 242 17.55 -2.57 6.33
CA PHE A 242 18.35 -3.78 6.12
C PHE A 242 17.84 -4.60 4.91
N VAL A 243 16.54 -4.81 4.79
CA VAL A 243 15.91 -5.54 3.68
C VAL A 243 16.12 -4.80 2.36
N LEU A 244 15.90 -3.48 2.33
CA LEU A 244 16.17 -2.63 1.16
C LEU A 244 17.60 -2.77 0.67
N THR A 245 18.58 -2.65 1.57
CA THR A 245 20.00 -2.77 1.23
C THR A 245 20.33 -4.14 0.64
N LYS A 246 19.71 -5.21 1.18
CA LYS A 246 19.92 -6.57 0.67
C LYS A 246 19.27 -6.81 -0.69
N ILE A 247 18.08 -6.30 -0.91
CA ILE A 247 17.37 -6.43 -2.20
C ILE A 247 18.11 -5.68 -3.30
N GLN A 248 18.61 -4.47 -3.02
CA GLN A 248 19.40 -3.69 -3.99
C GLN A 248 20.73 -4.35 -4.40
N GLN A 249 21.27 -5.24 -3.54
CA GLN A 249 22.47 -6.02 -3.85
C GLN A 249 22.21 -7.24 -4.74
N LEU A 250 20.93 -7.65 -4.88
CA LEU A 250 20.55 -8.83 -5.66
C LEU A 250 20.07 -8.36 -7.06
N ASP A 251 20.89 -8.56 -8.08
CA ASP A 251 20.60 -8.16 -9.47
C ASP A 251 19.29 -8.74 -10.02
N THR A 252 18.86 -9.89 -9.50
CA THR A 252 17.63 -10.59 -9.90
C THR A 252 16.35 -9.89 -9.40
N LEU A 253 16.43 -9.03 -8.38
CA LEU A 253 15.30 -8.35 -7.76
C LEU A 253 15.24 -6.84 -8.07
N LYS A 254 16.05 -6.36 -9.00
CA LYS A 254 16.04 -4.95 -9.45
C LYS A 254 14.74 -4.50 -10.10
N LEU A 255 13.88 -5.46 -10.48
CA LEU A 255 12.52 -5.19 -10.98
C LEU A 255 11.56 -4.74 -9.88
N PHE A 256 11.87 -5.01 -8.60
CA PHE A 256 11.06 -4.54 -7.48
C PHE A 256 11.57 -3.18 -7.01
N VAL A 257 10.90 -2.12 -7.44
CA VAL A 257 11.15 -0.75 -6.95
C VAL A 257 10.48 -0.62 -5.58
N LEU A 258 11.22 -0.90 -4.50
CA LEU A 258 10.74 -0.66 -3.14
C LEU A 258 10.88 0.83 -2.81
N THR A 259 9.79 1.42 -2.36
CA THR A 259 9.75 2.82 -1.94
C THR A 259 10.54 3.04 -0.63
N PRO A 260 11.25 4.17 -0.46
CA PRO A 260 11.93 4.49 0.80
C PRO A 260 10.93 4.53 1.98
N PHE A 261 11.39 4.13 3.17
CA PHE A 261 10.56 4.13 4.38
C PHE A 261 9.91 5.49 4.69
N THR A 262 10.60 6.57 4.40
CA THR A 262 10.11 7.95 4.57
C THR A 262 8.86 8.23 3.76
N ASP A 263 8.77 7.74 2.54
CA ASP A 263 7.63 7.97 1.64
C ASP A 263 6.42 7.13 2.07
N CYS A 264 6.67 5.93 2.60
CA CYS A 264 5.63 5.09 3.21
C CYS A 264 4.99 5.78 4.44
N LEU A 265 5.79 6.50 5.24
CA LEU A 265 5.32 7.25 6.42
C LEU A 265 4.47 8.47 6.06
N LEU A 266 4.86 9.21 5.03
CA LEU A 266 4.12 10.41 4.59
C LEU A 266 2.74 10.04 4.05
N TYR A 267 2.63 8.94 3.31
CA TYR A 267 1.36 8.48 2.76
C TYR A 267 0.36 8.03 3.85
N THR A 268 0.83 7.39 4.94
CA THR A 268 -0.06 7.04 6.06
C THR A 268 -0.59 8.26 6.82
N SER A 269 0.09 9.41 6.73
CA SER A 269 -0.36 10.65 7.34
C SER A 269 -1.38 11.42 6.48
N ASP A 270 -1.35 11.26 5.17
CA ASP A 270 -2.31 11.90 4.24
C ASP A 270 -3.62 11.11 4.08
N ALA A 271 -3.60 9.82 4.45
CA ALA A 271 -4.78 8.94 4.39
C ALA A 271 -5.60 8.90 5.71
N ALA A 272 -5.18 9.62 6.75
CA ALA A 272 -5.85 9.74 8.05
C ALA A 272 -6.52 11.10 8.21
#